data_2737c5bac37e70ef7e6ef136200f9ff2
#
_entry.id   2737c5bac37e70ef7e6ef136200f9ff2
#
_cell.length_a   1.000
_cell.length_b   1.000
_cell.length_c   1.000
_cell.angle_alpha   90.00
_cell.angle_beta   90.00
_cell.angle_gamma   90.00
#
_symmetry.space_group_name_H-M   'P 1'
#
loop_
_entity.id
_entity.type
_entity.pdbx_description
1 polymer ?
#
loop_
_entity_poly.entity_id
_entity_poly.type
_entity_poly.pdbx_seq_one_letter_code
_entity_poly.pdbx_strand_id
1 'polypeptide(L)'
;GIAAFIDAEHAFDRFYAAKLGVDVDNLLISQPDNGEQALEIAEQLIRSSAIDIIVVDSVAALTPKAEIEGDMGDNKVGLQARLMSQALRKLTAAVSKTRTTCIFINQLREKIGVMFGNPETTTGGNALKFYASVRLDIRGSQAIKNGDEVIGKQTKVKVVKNKVAPPFRKAEFDIMFGEG
;
A
#
# COMPACT_ATOMS: atom_id res chain seq x y z
N GLY A 1 -2.89 8.04 19.10
CA GLY A 1 -3.12 6.67 18.68
C GLY A 1 -1.81 5.93 18.40
N ILE A 2 -1.88 4.62 18.30
CA ILE A 2 -0.71 3.77 18.01
C ILE A 2 -0.76 3.35 16.55
N ALA A 3 0.39 3.52 15.85
CA ALA A 3 0.55 3.19 14.45
C ALA A 3 1.53 2.03 14.25
N ALA A 4 1.29 1.23 13.23
CA ALA A 4 2.20 0.19 12.78
C ALA A 4 2.49 0.33 11.30
N PHE A 5 3.70 -0.01 10.89
CA PHE A 5 4.15 0.03 9.51
C PHE A 5 4.77 -1.32 9.15
N ILE A 6 4.15 -2.00 8.20
CA ILE A 6 4.68 -3.26 7.65
C ILE A 6 5.46 -2.90 6.39
N ASP A 7 6.77 -2.90 6.51
CA ASP A 7 7.72 -2.51 5.47
C ASP A 7 8.15 -3.73 4.65
N ALA A 8 7.28 -4.17 3.74
CA ALA A 8 7.55 -5.27 2.84
C ALA A 8 8.59 -4.92 1.75
N GLU A 9 8.78 -3.63 1.49
CA GLU A 9 9.80 -3.13 0.55
C GLU A 9 11.20 -3.10 1.17
N HIS A 10 11.33 -3.20 2.50
CA HIS A 10 12.59 -3.03 3.24
C HIS A 10 13.27 -1.68 2.95
N ALA A 11 12.48 -0.62 2.86
CA ALA A 11 12.92 0.71 2.43
C ALA A 11 12.51 1.85 3.36
N PHE A 12 12.03 1.54 4.56
CA PHE A 12 11.61 2.56 5.52
C PHE A 12 12.81 3.43 5.95
N ASP A 13 12.68 4.74 5.76
CA ASP A 13 13.66 5.74 6.16
C ASP A 13 13.19 6.44 7.43
N ARG A 14 13.81 6.11 8.55
CA ARG A 14 13.52 6.66 9.87
C ARG A 14 13.74 8.17 9.93
N PHE A 15 14.78 8.66 9.30
CA PHE A 15 15.13 10.09 9.32
C PHE A 15 14.13 10.91 8.52
N TYR A 16 13.76 10.43 7.35
CA TYR A 16 12.74 11.08 6.53
C TYR A 16 11.37 11.06 7.21
N ALA A 17 10.97 9.94 7.78
CA ALA A 17 9.72 9.82 8.53
C ALA A 17 9.65 10.81 9.69
N ALA A 18 10.74 10.98 10.44
CA ALA A 18 10.82 11.96 11.53
C ALA A 18 10.66 13.39 11.03
N LYS A 19 11.25 13.75 9.88
CA LYS A 19 11.06 15.06 9.23
C LYS A 19 9.61 15.33 8.84
N LEU A 20 8.87 14.30 8.46
CA LEU A 20 7.45 14.40 8.12
C LEU A 20 6.54 14.49 9.36
N GLY A 21 7.10 14.44 10.56
CA GLY A 21 6.37 14.52 11.82
C GLY A 21 5.91 13.17 12.38
N VAL A 22 6.40 12.07 11.86
CA VAL A 22 6.11 10.73 12.40
C VAL A 22 6.87 10.54 13.71
N ASP A 23 6.15 10.09 14.75
CA ASP A 23 6.76 9.67 16.02
C ASP A 23 7.40 8.30 15.84
N VAL A 24 8.64 8.29 15.35
CA VAL A 24 9.36 7.06 15.00
C VAL A 24 9.72 6.20 16.21
N ASP A 25 9.77 6.78 17.40
CA ASP A 25 10.10 6.04 18.63
C ASP A 25 8.91 5.19 19.11
N ASN A 26 7.68 5.60 18.78
CA ASN A 26 6.45 4.90 19.13
C ASN A 26 5.81 4.17 17.93
N LEU A 27 6.41 4.21 16.76
CA LEU A 27 5.95 3.48 15.58
C LEU A 27 6.42 2.03 15.64
N LEU A 28 5.46 1.10 15.52
CA LEU A 28 5.78 -0.31 15.37
C LEU A 28 6.15 -0.60 13.92
N ILE A 29 7.37 -1.08 13.67
CA ILE A 29 7.87 -1.38 12.34
C ILE A 29 8.17 -2.87 12.25
N SER A 30 7.70 -3.51 11.19
CA SER A 30 7.99 -4.91 10.87
C SER A 30 8.49 -5.01 9.44
N GLN A 31 9.54 -5.82 9.23
CA GLN A 31 10.08 -6.13 7.92
C GLN A 31 9.93 -7.64 7.66
N PRO A 32 8.80 -8.08 7.09
CA PRO A 32 8.50 -9.50 6.89
C PRO A 32 9.36 -10.10 5.77
N ASP A 33 9.55 -11.42 5.82
CA ASP A 33 10.33 -12.17 4.84
C ASP A 33 9.51 -12.56 3.60
N ASN A 34 8.19 -12.66 3.75
CA ASN A 34 7.27 -13.05 2.68
C ASN A 34 5.87 -12.47 2.91
N GLY A 35 4.99 -12.64 1.93
CA GLY A 35 3.63 -12.10 1.97
C GLY A 35 2.76 -12.70 3.07
N GLU A 36 2.85 -14.00 3.29
CA GLU A 36 2.11 -14.68 4.36
C GLU A 36 2.47 -14.11 5.73
N GLN A 37 3.75 -13.96 6.01
CA GLN A 37 4.23 -13.39 7.27
C GLN A 37 3.74 -11.94 7.45
N ALA A 38 3.83 -11.11 6.41
CA ALA A 38 3.34 -9.74 6.46
C ALA A 38 1.86 -9.65 6.83
N LEU A 39 1.03 -10.47 6.18
CA LEU A 39 -0.42 -10.44 6.37
C LEU A 39 -0.83 -11.08 7.70
N GLU A 40 -0.11 -12.08 8.18
CA GLU A 40 -0.29 -12.64 9.52
C GLU A 40 0.05 -11.64 10.63
N ILE A 41 1.14 -10.91 10.48
CA ILE A 41 1.50 -9.83 11.41
C ILE A 41 0.43 -8.75 11.41
N ALA A 42 -0.06 -8.33 10.25
CA ALA A 42 -1.14 -7.37 10.15
C ALA A 42 -2.40 -7.86 10.87
N GLU A 43 -2.80 -9.10 10.66
CA GLU A 43 -3.96 -9.71 11.32
C GLU A 43 -3.82 -9.72 12.83
N GLN A 44 -2.69 -10.15 13.35
CA GLN A 44 -2.43 -10.20 14.79
C GLN A 44 -2.46 -8.80 15.43
N LEU A 45 -1.84 -7.82 14.79
CA LEU A 45 -1.84 -6.43 15.27
C LEU A 45 -3.25 -5.84 15.28
N ILE A 46 -4.04 -6.08 14.24
CA ILE A 46 -5.42 -5.62 14.16
C ILE A 46 -6.27 -6.29 15.25
N ARG A 47 -6.16 -7.61 15.42
CA ARG A 47 -6.93 -8.37 16.42
C ARG A 47 -6.58 -8.02 17.86
N SER A 48 -5.39 -7.49 18.10
CA SER A 48 -4.96 -7.05 19.44
C SER A 48 -5.78 -5.87 19.99
N SER A 49 -6.46 -5.15 19.11
CA SER A 49 -7.19 -3.89 19.42
C SER A 49 -6.30 -2.76 19.94
N ALA A 50 -4.98 -2.93 19.91
CA ALA A 50 -4.01 -1.96 20.41
C ALA A 50 -3.55 -0.96 19.36
N ILE A 51 -3.81 -1.23 18.08
CA ILE A 51 -3.35 -0.44 16.93
C ILE A 51 -4.52 0.33 16.34
N ASP A 52 -4.34 1.63 16.13
CA ASP A 52 -5.35 2.49 15.51
C ASP A 52 -5.24 2.54 13.99
N ILE A 53 -4.01 2.53 13.49
CA ILE A 53 -3.71 2.55 12.06
C ILE A 53 -2.55 1.62 11.74
N ILE A 54 -2.67 0.89 10.64
CA ILE A 54 -1.62 0.02 10.09
C ILE A 54 -1.45 0.30 8.61
N VAL A 55 -0.20 0.46 8.18
CA VAL A 55 0.17 0.67 6.79
C VAL A 55 0.97 -0.54 6.30
N VAL A 56 0.59 -1.08 5.15
CA VAL A 56 1.33 -2.14 4.45
C VAL A 56 1.94 -1.55 3.19
N ASP A 57 3.25 -1.46 3.15
CA ASP A 57 4.00 -0.91 2.01
C ASP A 57 4.95 -1.98 1.46
N SER A 58 4.71 -2.52 0.35
CA SER A 58 3.57 -2.38 -0.55
C SER A 58 3.02 -3.75 -0.92
N VAL A 59 1.81 -3.79 -1.49
CA VAL A 59 1.22 -5.05 -2.00
C VAL A 59 2.13 -5.71 -3.03
N ALA A 60 2.79 -4.92 -3.88
CA ALA A 60 3.74 -5.42 -4.89
C ALA A 60 4.88 -6.26 -4.30
N ALA A 61 5.28 -5.98 -3.07
CA ALA A 61 6.37 -6.67 -2.37
C ALA A 61 5.89 -7.86 -1.52
N LEU A 62 4.59 -8.13 -1.47
CA LEU A 62 4.03 -9.28 -0.75
C LEU A 62 4.20 -10.55 -1.57
N THR A 63 5.43 -11.03 -1.65
CA THR A 63 5.76 -12.24 -2.41
C THR A 63 5.37 -13.48 -1.61
N PRO A 64 4.56 -14.39 -2.19
CA PRO A 64 4.24 -15.65 -1.53
C PRO A 64 5.48 -16.50 -1.24
N LYS A 65 5.50 -17.17 -0.09
CA LYS A 65 6.60 -18.01 0.33
C LYS A 65 6.93 -19.09 -0.70
N ALA A 66 5.91 -19.72 -1.28
CA ALA A 66 6.09 -20.74 -2.32
C ALA A 66 6.77 -20.20 -3.59
N GLU A 67 6.63 -18.91 -3.89
CA GLU A 67 7.32 -18.26 -5.00
C GLU A 67 8.80 -18.04 -4.67
N ILE A 68 9.11 -17.65 -3.43
CA ILE A 68 10.49 -17.42 -2.98
C ILE A 68 11.26 -18.75 -2.94
N GLU A 69 10.64 -19.83 -2.47
CA GLU A 69 11.24 -21.17 -2.33
C GLU A 69 11.28 -21.96 -3.66
N GLY A 70 10.56 -21.51 -4.69
CA GLY A 70 10.56 -22.14 -6.01
C GLY A 70 11.84 -21.87 -6.81
N ASP A 71 12.04 -22.65 -7.86
CA ASP A 71 13.16 -22.48 -8.76
C ASP A 71 12.96 -21.30 -9.74
N MET A 72 14.05 -20.74 -10.24
CA MET A 72 14.00 -19.72 -11.28
C MET A 72 13.29 -20.26 -12.52
N GLY A 73 12.30 -19.50 -13.00
CA GLY A 73 11.50 -19.86 -14.16
C GLY A 73 10.27 -20.70 -13.85
N ASP A 74 10.04 -21.09 -12.58
CA ASP A 74 8.81 -21.74 -12.16
C ASP A 74 7.60 -20.84 -12.40
N ASN A 75 6.58 -21.41 -13.00
CA ASN A 75 5.33 -20.69 -13.23
C ASN A 75 4.44 -20.74 -11.98
N LYS A 76 4.43 -19.66 -11.23
CA LYS A 76 3.64 -19.51 -10.00
C LYS A 76 2.49 -18.52 -10.19
N VAL A 77 1.81 -18.59 -11.33
CA VAL A 77 0.70 -17.69 -11.69
C VAL A 77 -0.40 -17.70 -10.62
N GLY A 78 -0.80 -16.51 -10.21
CA GLY A 78 -1.95 -16.32 -9.34
C GLY A 78 -1.74 -16.60 -7.86
N LEU A 79 -0.54 -16.96 -7.39
CA LEU A 79 -0.27 -17.21 -5.98
C LEU A 79 -0.49 -15.95 -5.13
N GLN A 80 0.00 -14.80 -5.56
CA GLN A 80 -0.19 -13.56 -4.84
C GLN A 80 -1.66 -13.14 -4.77
N ALA A 81 -2.40 -13.30 -5.87
CA ALA A 81 -3.82 -12.99 -5.90
C ALA A 81 -4.63 -13.88 -4.94
N ARG A 82 -4.30 -15.16 -4.85
CA ARG A 82 -4.92 -16.10 -3.89
C ARG A 82 -4.61 -15.72 -2.45
N LEU A 83 -3.36 -15.40 -2.17
CA LEU A 83 -2.92 -14.93 -0.86
C LEU A 83 -3.69 -13.69 -0.43
N MET A 84 -3.79 -12.69 -1.30
CA MET A 84 -4.54 -11.45 -1.04
C MET A 84 -6.03 -11.73 -0.81
N SER A 85 -6.65 -12.57 -1.63
CA SER A 85 -8.06 -12.92 -1.46
C SER A 85 -8.34 -13.60 -0.13
N GLN A 86 -7.49 -14.51 0.29
CA GLN A 86 -7.61 -15.22 1.56
C GLN A 86 -7.39 -14.27 2.75
N ALA A 87 -6.33 -13.47 2.70
CA ALA A 87 -5.99 -12.55 3.77
C ALA A 87 -7.04 -11.46 3.96
N LEU A 88 -7.53 -10.86 2.87
CA LEU A 88 -8.50 -9.77 2.95
C LEU A 88 -9.85 -10.20 3.52
N ARG A 89 -10.27 -11.45 3.30
CA ARG A 89 -11.46 -12.00 3.98
C ARG A 89 -11.30 -11.98 5.50
N LYS A 90 -10.13 -12.37 6.00
CA LYS A 90 -9.83 -12.36 7.44
C LYS A 90 -9.66 -10.95 7.98
N LEU A 91 -8.89 -10.12 7.30
CA LEU A 91 -8.59 -8.76 7.73
C LEU A 91 -9.84 -7.88 7.77
N THR A 92 -10.73 -8.00 6.80
CA THR A 92 -11.98 -7.23 6.75
C THR A 92 -12.84 -7.50 7.99
N ALA A 93 -12.96 -8.75 8.39
CA ALA A 93 -13.68 -9.12 9.60
C ALA A 93 -13.02 -8.56 10.88
N ALA A 94 -11.70 -8.62 10.97
CA ALA A 94 -10.95 -8.11 12.10
C ALA A 94 -11.01 -6.58 12.21
N VAL A 95 -10.79 -5.87 11.13
CA VAL A 95 -10.85 -4.39 11.04
C VAL A 95 -12.21 -3.86 11.48
N SER A 96 -13.29 -4.50 11.05
CA SER A 96 -14.66 -4.10 11.44
C SER A 96 -14.89 -4.16 12.94
N LYS A 97 -14.33 -5.16 13.63
CA LYS A 97 -14.50 -5.36 15.07
C LYS A 97 -13.63 -4.42 15.90
N THR A 98 -12.42 -4.11 15.44
CA THR A 98 -11.42 -3.38 16.24
C THR A 98 -11.36 -1.89 15.92
N ARG A 99 -12.09 -1.42 14.92
CA ARG A 99 -12.06 -0.04 14.42
C ARG A 99 -10.67 0.43 14.04
N THR A 100 -9.85 -0.48 13.52
CA THR A 100 -8.52 -0.18 13.03
C THR A 100 -8.61 0.31 11.58
N THR A 101 -7.86 1.34 11.23
CA THR A 101 -7.68 1.75 9.84
C THR A 101 -6.52 0.97 9.23
N CYS A 102 -6.77 0.26 8.15
CA CYS A 102 -5.74 -0.48 7.42
C CYS A 102 -5.54 0.14 6.04
N ILE A 103 -4.31 0.60 5.77
CA ILE A 103 -3.93 1.22 4.51
C ILE A 103 -3.00 0.28 3.76
N PHE A 104 -3.40 -0.08 2.54
CA PHE A 104 -2.55 -0.81 1.60
C PHE A 104 -2.02 0.14 0.54
N ILE A 105 -0.71 0.19 0.39
CA ILE A 105 -0.06 0.89 -0.71
C ILE A 105 0.15 -0.12 -1.83
N ASN A 106 -0.27 0.24 -3.04
CA ASN A 106 -0.10 -0.60 -4.23
C ASN A 106 0.60 0.18 -5.33
N GLN A 107 1.07 -0.53 -6.34
CA GLN A 107 1.75 0.05 -7.49
C GLN A 107 0.94 -0.22 -8.75
N LEU A 108 0.94 0.75 -9.67
CA LEU A 108 0.39 0.58 -11.01
C LEU A 108 1.40 -0.17 -11.88
N ARG A 109 0.87 -1.07 -12.68
CA ARG A 109 1.62 -1.82 -13.72
C ARG A 109 0.89 -1.70 -15.03
N GLU A 110 1.59 -1.86 -16.14
CA GLU A 110 0.99 -1.94 -17.46
C GLU A 110 0.91 -3.39 -17.93
N LYS A 111 -0.24 -3.76 -18.46
CA LYS A 111 -0.42 -5.06 -19.11
C LYS A 111 0.12 -4.99 -20.52
N ILE A 112 1.04 -5.89 -20.84
CA ILE A 112 1.59 -6.04 -22.19
C ILE A 112 0.51 -6.60 -23.12
N GLY A 113 0.39 -6.04 -24.32
CA GLY A 113 -0.50 -6.57 -25.36
C GLY A 113 -1.96 -6.10 -25.29
N VAL A 114 -2.29 -5.13 -24.44
CA VAL A 114 -3.62 -4.52 -24.44
C VAL A 114 -3.71 -3.51 -25.59
N MET A 115 -4.43 -3.85 -26.65
CA MET A 115 -4.61 -2.98 -27.82
C MET A 115 -5.75 -1.97 -27.64
N PHE A 116 -6.74 -2.28 -26.80
CA PHE A 116 -7.91 -1.44 -26.55
C PHE A 116 -8.20 -1.36 -25.04
N GLY A 117 -8.66 -0.20 -24.59
CA GLY A 117 -8.96 0.05 -23.19
C GLY A 117 -7.77 0.52 -22.37
N ASN A 118 -7.89 0.50 -21.05
CA ASN A 118 -6.83 0.93 -20.12
C ASN A 118 -5.88 -0.24 -19.82
N PRO A 119 -4.59 -0.15 -20.20
CA PRO A 119 -3.60 -1.19 -19.91
C PRO A 119 -3.16 -1.20 -18.43
N GLU A 120 -3.45 -0.17 -17.67
CA GLU A 120 -3.02 -0.07 -16.28
C GLU A 120 -3.72 -1.11 -15.38
N THR A 121 -2.94 -1.72 -14.51
CA THR A 121 -3.41 -2.70 -13.53
C THR A 121 -2.61 -2.56 -12.23
N THR A 122 -3.12 -3.16 -11.16
CA THR A 122 -2.44 -3.24 -9.88
C THR A 122 -1.97 -4.66 -9.62
N THR A 123 -0.97 -4.83 -8.74
CA THR A 123 -0.52 -6.13 -8.29
C THR A 123 -1.48 -6.74 -7.27
N GLY A 124 -1.42 -8.05 -7.08
CA GLY A 124 -2.20 -8.76 -6.06
C GLY A 124 -3.65 -9.11 -6.45
N GLY A 125 -4.00 -9.02 -7.72
CA GLY A 125 -5.34 -9.37 -8.23
C GLY A 125 -6.39 -8.30 -7.93
N ASN A 126 -7.66 -8.71 -7.90
CA ASN A 126 -8.80 -7.80 -7.77
C ASN A 126 -9.41 -7.72 -6.37
N ALA A 127 -8.99 -8.56 -5.44
CA ALA A 127 -9.63 -8.66 -4.13
C ALA A 127 -9.57 -7.34 -3.34
N LEU A 128 -8.43 -6.66 -3.35
CA LEU A 128 -8.26 -5.39 -2.65
C LEU A 128 -9.18 -4.30 -3.19
N LYS A 129 -9.38 -4.25 -4.50
CA LYS A 129 -10.33 -3.32 -5.13
C LYS A 129 -11.77 -3.53 -4.65
N PHE A 130 -12.13 -4.78 -4.41
CA PHE A 130 -13.45 -5.16 -3.91
C PHE A 130 -13.61 -4.84 -2.41
N TYR A 131 -12.64 -5.23 -1.59
CA TYR A 131 -12.74 -5.08 -0.14
C TYR A 131 -12.47 -3.66 0.37
N ALA A 132 -11.69 -2.85 -0.35
CA ALA A 132 -11.36 -1.50 0.09
C ALA A 132 -12.62 -0.62 0.21
N SER A 133 -12.71 0.12 1.31
CA SER A 133 -13.78 1.12 1.53
C SER A 133 -13.49 2.41 0.77
N VAL A 134 -12.23 2.78 0.66
CA VAL A 134 -11.74 3.96 -0.05
C VAL A 134 -10.57 3.55 -0.94
N ARG A 135 -10.56 4.03 -2.18
CA ARG A 135 -9.44 3.85 -3.11
C ARG A 135 -9.02 5.20 -3.65
N LEU A 136 -7.74 5.48 -3.52
CA LEU A 136 -7.10 6.71 -3.99
C LEU A 136 -6.12 6.37 -5.12
N ASP A 137 -6.25 7.07 -6.23
CA ASP A 137 -5.28 7.05 -7.33
C ASP A 137 -4.39 8.28 -7.18
N ILE A 138 -3.09 8.07 -6.94
CA ILE A 138 -2.12 9.12 -6.68
C ILE A 138 -1.11 9.14 -7.81
N ARG A 139 -0.97 10.32 -8.46
CA ARG A 139 -0.05 10.50 -9.58
C ARG A 139 0.73 11.80 -9.44
N GLY A 140 2.03 11.72 -9.71
CA GLY A 140 2.82 12.92 -9.93
C GLY A 140 2.54 13.52 -11.31
N SER A 141 2.46 14.83 -11.41
CA SER A 141 2.23 15.54 -12.67
C SER A 141 3.46 16.31 -13.13
N GLN A 142 3.73 17.47 -12.55
CA GLN A 142 4.81 18.36 -12.97
C GLN A 142 5.92 18.41 -11.92
N ALA A 143 7.16 18.52 -12.40
CA ALA A 143 8.28 18.82 -11.53
C ALA A 143 8.22 20.26 -11.03
N ILE A 144 8.50 20.48 -9.77
CA ILE A 144 8.67 21.81 -9.17
C ILE A 144 10.15 22.10 -9.16
N LYS A 145 10.52 23.22 -9.78
CA LYS A 145 11.93 23.60 -9.98
C LYS A 145 12.26 24.90 -9.28
N ASN A 146 13.49 25.01 -8.79
CA ASN A 146 14.13 26.23 -8.40
C ASN A 146 15.34 26.44 -9.34
N GLY A 147 15.17 27.28 -10.37
CA GLY A 147 16.11 27.33 -11.47
C GLY A 147 16.11 26.00 -12.26
N ASP A 148 17.28 25.36 -12.38
CA ASP A 148 17.43 24.06 -13.06
C ASP A 148 17.28 22.88 -12.10
N GLU A 149 17.20 23.11 -10.81
CA GLU A 149 17.07 22.07 -9.77
C GLU A 149 15.62 21.67 -9.55
N VAL A 150 15.34 20.37 -9.60
CA VAL A 150 14.03 19.82 -9.25
C VAL A 150 13.95 19.67 -7.72
N ILE A 151 13.06 20.42 -7.09
CA ILE A 151 12.92 20.46 -5.62
C ILE A 151 11.65 19.78 -5.10
N GLY A 152 10.75 19.38 -5.98
CA GLY A 152 9.51 18.74 -5.60
C GLY A 152 8.71 18.26 -6.80
N LYS A 153 7.50 17.79 -6.52
CA LYS A 153 6.59 17.30 -7.53
C LYS A 153 5.15 17.65 -7.21
N GLN A 154 4.46 18.22 -8.17
CA GLN A 154 3.03 18.42 -8.08
C GLN A 154 2.33 17.06 -8.14
N THR A 155 1.41 16.84 -7.21
CA THR A 155 0.73 15.54 -7.04
C THR A 155 -0.78 15.73 -7.21
N LYS A 156 -1.39 14.80 -7.94
CA LYS A 156 -2.84 14.72 -8.14
C LYS A 156 -3.37 13.45 -7.49
N VAL A 157 -4.41 13.60 -6.68
CA VAL A 157 -5.12 12.49 -6.06
C VAL A 157 -6.56 12.48 -6.55
N LYS A 158 -7.00 11.32 -7.02
CA LYS A 158 -8.40 11.07 -7.39
C LYS A 158 -8.98 10.00 -6.49
N VAL A 159 -10.13 10.27 -5.90
CA VAL A 159 -10.90 9.29 -5.13
C VAL A 159 -11.69 8.44 -6.12
N VAL A 160 -11.21 7.24 -6.42
CA VAL A 160 -11.83 6.35 -7.42
C VAL A 160 -12.91 5.43 -6.84
N LYS A 161 -12.91 5.23 -5.53
CA LYS A 161 -13.93 4.51 -4.78
C LYS A 161 -14.07 5.12 -3.39
N ASN A 162 -15.29 5.32 -2.93
CA ASN A 162 -15.56 5.78 -1.57
C ASN A 162 -16.92 5.27 -1.10
N LYS A 163 -16.93 4.47 -0.04
CA LYS A 163 -18.15 3.96 0.59
C LYS A 163 -18.66 4.84 1.74
N VAL A 164 -17.86 5.82 2.17
CA VAL A 164 -18.16 6.65 3.35
C VAL A 164 -18.50 8.09 3.01
N ALA A 165 -18.26 8.52 1.77
CA ALA A 165 -18.57 9.85 1.25
C ALA A 165 -18.71 9.80 -0.28
N PRO A 166 -19.19 10.89 -0.95
CA PRO A 166 -19.26 10.93 -2.41
C PRO A 166 -17.90 10.70 -3.06
N PRO A 167 -17.82 9.77 -4.06
CA PRO A 167 -16.57 9.47 -4.76
C PRO A 167 -16.25 10.52 -5.84
N PHE A 168 -15.15 10.29 -6.57
CA PHE A 168 -14.68 11.07 -7.72
C PHE A 168 -14.20 12.49 -7.40
N ARG A 169 -13.98 12.81 -6.14
CA ARG A 169 -13.31 14.03 -5.73
C ARG A 169 -11.84 13.97 -6.13
N LYS A 170 -11.28 15.16 -6.40
CA LYS A 170 -9.87 15.32 -6.76
C LYS A 170 -9.22 16.34 -5.83
N ALA A 171 -7.94 16.12 -5.54
CA ALA A 171 -7.10 17.06 -4.83
C ALA A 171 -5.76 17.21 -5.54
N GLU A 172 -5.19 18.39 -5.50
CA GLU A 172 -3.86 18.67 -6.02
C GLU A 172 -3.04 19.34 -4.93
N PHE A 173 -1.80 18.93 -4.78
CA PHE A 173 -0.86 19.49 -3.80
C PHE A 173 0.57 19.23 -4.23
N ASP A 174 1.49 19.96 -3.64
CA ASP A 174 2.91 19.81 -3.90
C ASP A 174 3.55 18.90 -2.84
N ILE A 175 4.41 18.00 -3.29
CA ILE A 175 5.29 17.23 -2.41
C ILE A 175 6.71 17.73 -2.63
N MET A 176 7.28 18.34 -1.61
CA MET A 176 8.64 18.86 -1.64
C MET A 176 9.62 17.77 -1.20
N PHE A 177 10.75 17.66 -1.89
CA PHE A 177 11.74 16.64 -1.54
C PHE A 177 12.35 16.91 -0.16
N GLY A 178 12.30 15.89 0.70
CA GLY A 178 12.83 15.95 2.06
C GLY A 178 11.91 16.60 3.10
N GLU A 179 10.82 17.24 2.68
CA GLU A 179 9.90 17.96 3.58
C GLU A 179 8.44 17.47 3.50
N GLY A 180 8.10 16.81 2.41
CA GLY A 180 6.73 16.35 2.13
C GLY A 180 5.81 17.35 1.49
#